data_798926251d5809d66af2ebc9afce6042
#
_entry.id   798926251d5809d66af2ebc9afce6042
#
_cell.length_a   1.000
_cell.length_b   1.000
_cell.length_c   1.000
_cell.angle_alpha   90.00
_cell.angle_beta   90.00
_cell.angle_gamma   90.00
#
_symmetry.space_group_name_H-M   'P 1'
#
loop_
_entity.id
_entity.type
_entity.pdbx_description
1 polymer ?
#
loop_
_entity_poly.entity_id
_entity_poly.type
_entity_poly.pdbx_seq_one_letter_code
_entity_poly.pdbx_strand_id
1 'polypeptide(L)'
;RRTVHLAVDIFAPTSTRVHSPLDGRVAVAENRIGYLDYGGVIILEHKTPDNDIFYTLFGHLNPEFMERIKVGDIIEAGTFFCQLGDEKMNGGWAPHLHFQLALMTEGIEADWPGVGDPDEMYLWHGICPNPAALLNLPDKMTHYSPTNKKETLRERREYFGQNLSTTYENPVMLVRGWKHHMFDEWGRPYLDAYNNVPHVGHAHPRIQRIVTNQIGRINTNTRYLHPAQTAFAKKILSKLPSKLDTCFFVNSGSEANELALRLVRAHTRLNGFVTLDHGYYGNTTG
;
A
#
# COMPACT_ATOMS: atom_id res chain seq x y z
N ARG A 1 5.72 -11.37 10.85
CA ARG A 1 7.20 -11.28 10.84
C ARG A 1 7.68 -11.32 9.40
N ARG A 2 8.31 -10.27 8.93
CA ARG A 2 8.88 -10.17 7.58
C ARG A 2 10.02 -11.19 7.45
N THR A 3 9.90 -12.16 6.55
CA THR A 3 10.88 -13.26 6.39
C THR A 3 11.10 -13.66 4.94
N VAL A 4 10.32 -13.14 3.99
CA VAL A 4 10.46 -13.45 2.57
C VAL A 4 11.23 -12.33 1.89
N HIS A 5 12.32 -12.72 1.22
CA HIS A 5 13.19 -11.80 0.48
C HIS A 5 12.50 -11.27 -0.79
N LEU A 6 12.57 -9.95 -1.02
CA LEU A 6 11.88 -9.27 -2.12
C LEU A 6 12.79 -8.91 -3.29
N ALA A 7 13.99 -9.45 -3.30
CA ALA A 7 15.05 -9.09 -4.22
C ALA A 7 15.81 -10.33 -4.71
N VAL A 8 16.86 -10.08 -5.48
CA VAL A 8 17.90 -11.07 -5.78
C VAL A 8 19.20 -10.62 -5.11
N ASP A 9 19.80 -11.50 -4.32
CA ASP A 9 21.13 -11.27 -3.74
C ASP A 9 22.21 -11.85 -4.64
N ILE A 10 23.15 -11.01 -5.06
CA ILE A 10 24.29 -11.37 -5.90
C ILE A 10 25.54 -11.32 -5.05
N PHE A 11 26.00 -12.48 -4.59
CA PHE A 11 27.20 -12.59 -3.76
C PHE A 11 28.46 -12.37 -4.60
N ALA A 12 29.29 -11.42 -4.16
CA ALA A 12 30.55 -11.08 -4.80
C ALA A 12 31.53 -10.48 -3.77
N PRO A 13 32.85 -10.47 -4.03
CA PRO A 13 33.83 -9.89 -3.13
C PRO A 13 33.56 -8.39 -2.85
N THR A 14 33.96 -7.93 -1.66
CA THR A 14 33.98 -6.49 -1.32
C THR A 14 34.69 -5.69 -2.42
N SER A 15 34.23 -4.47 -2.64
CA SER A 15 34.71 -3.57 -3.71
C SER A 15 34.44 -4.04 -5.14
N THR A 16 33.64 -5.11 -5.33
CA THR A 16 33.13 -5.45 -6.65
C THR A 16 32.35 -4.27 -7.23
N ARG A 17 32.63 -3.92 -8.48
CA ARG A 17 31.97 -2.80 -9.19
C ARG A 17 30.53 -3.10 -9.46
N VAL A 18 29.65 -2.13 -9.17
CA VAL A 18 28.23 -2.18 -9.47
C VAL A 18 27.94 -1.26 -10.66
N HIS A 19 27.28 -1.81 -11.65
CA HIS A 19 26.88 -1.11 -12.88
C HIS A 19 25.36 -1.04 -12.96
N SER A 20 24.82 0.06 -13.49
CA SER A 20 23.38 0.15 -13.74
C SER A 20 22.99 -0.72 -14.93
N PRO A 21 21.95 -1.56 -14.84
CA PRO A 21 21.46 -2.33 -15.98
C PRO A 21 20.70 -1.47 -17.01
N LEU A 22 20.20 -0.32 -16.60
CA LEU A 22 19.34 0.58 -17.39
C LEU A 22 19.70 2.04 -17.11
N ASP A 23 19.34 2.92 -18.04
CA ASP A 23 19.37 4.36 -17.79
C ASP A 23 18.42 4.72 -16.65
N GLY A 24 18.89 5.56 -15.72
CA GLY A 24 18.09 5.95 -14.55
C GLY A 24 18.54 7.26 -13.95
N ARG A 25 17.67 7.82 -13.11
CA ARG A 25 17.93 9.00 -12.30
C ARG A 25 17.99 8.60 -10.83
N VAL A 26 18.98 9.06 -10.09
CA VAL A 26 19.10 8.80 -8.66
C VAL A 26 17.90 9.43 -7.93
N ALA A 27 17.03 8.60 -7.39
CA ALA A 27 15.88 9.01 -6.57
C ALA A 27 16.24 9.05 -5.08
N VAL A 28 17.08 8.11 -4.61
CA VAL A 28 17.53 8.01 -3.23
C VAL A 28 19.01 7.63 -3.22
N ALA A 29 19.79 8.25 -2.33
CA ALA A 29 21.18 7.89 -2.01
C ALA A 29 21.38 8.08 -0.50
N GLU A 30 21.40 7.00 0.27
CA GLU A 30 21.44 7.03 1.74
C GLU A 30 22.42 5.99 2.28
N ASN A 31 22.99 6.29 3.46
CA ASN A 31 23.70 5.32 4.27
C ASN A 31 22.89 4.96 5.50
N ARG A 32 22.33 3.75 5.52
CA ARG A 32 21.48 3.22 6.59
C ARG A 32 22.33 2.38 7.54
N ILE A 33 22.81 3.04 8.58
CA ILE A 33 23.68 2.43 9.59
C ILE A 33 22.80 1.70 10.62
N GLY A 34 22.63 0.40 10.46
CA GLY A 34 21.90 -0.45 11.38
C GLY A 34 22.37 -1.91 11.28
N TYR A 35 22.22 -2.67 12.36
CA TYR A 35 22.45 -4.12 12.30
C TYR A 35 21.34 -4.76 11.46
N LEU A 36 21.71 -5.55 10.47
CA LEU A 36 20.83 -6.17 9.48
C LEU A 36 20.10 -5.17 8.55
N ASP A 37 20.58 -3.95 8.45
CA ASP A 37 20.11 -2.95 7.50
C ASP A 37 20.97 -2.96 6.21
N TYR A 38 20.66 -2.09 5.25
CA TYR A 38 21.30 -2.05 3.93
C TYR A 38 22.73 -1.51 3.94
N GLY A 39 23.14 -0.72 4.93
CA GLY A 39 24.32 0.12 4.76
C GLY A 39 24.10 1.15 3.66
N GLY A 40 24.98 1.23 2.68
CA GLY A 40 24.78 2.09 1.51
C GLY A 40 23.64 1.60 0.64
N VAL A 41 22.68 2.49 0.31
CA VAL A 41 21.56 2.20 -0.58
C VAL A 41 21.36 3.30 -1.62
N ILE A 42 21.19 2.88 -2.87
CA ILE A 42 20.85 3.77 -3.99
C ILE A 42 19.59 3.24 -4.64
N ILE A 43 18.64 4.12 -4.92
CA ILE A 43 17.45 3.81 -5.70
C ILE A 43 17.49 4.65 -6.98
N LEU A 44 17.37 4.00 -8.12
CA LEU A 44 17.26 4.64 -9.42
C LEU A 44 15.81 4.61 -9.89
N GLU A 45 15.33 5.76 -10.35
CA GLU A 45 14.08 5.90 -11.10
C GLU A 45 14.35 5.67 -12.58
N HIS A 46 13.54 4.84 -13.21
CA HIS A 46 13.60 4.51 -14.63
C HIS A 46 12.28 4.85 -15.31
N LYS A 47 12.33 5.00 -16.64
CA LYS A 47 11.14 5.17 -17.49
C LYS A 47 11.11 4.11 -18.57
N THR A 48 9.94 3.52 -18.77
CA THR A 48 9.69 2.66 -19.92
C THR A 48 9.49 3.50 -21.19
N PRO A 49 9.53 2.91 -22.39
CA PRO A 49 9.16 3.61 -23.62
C PRO A 49 7.76 4.24 -23.60
N ASP A 50 6.84 3.69 -22.80
CA ASP A 50 5.48 4.18 -22.62
C ASP A 50 5.36 5.24 -21.52
N ASN A 51 6.50 5.70 -20.96
CA ASN A 51 6.63 6.65 -19.84
C ASN A 51 6.13 6.15 -18.49
N ASP A 52 5.93 4.85 -18.29
CA ASP A 52 5.69 4.28 -16.98
C ASP A 52 6.96 4.37 -16.14
N ILE A 53 6.80 4.72 -14.85
CA ILE A 53 7.91 4.85 -13.92
C ILE A 53 8.04 3.57 -13.09
N PHE A 54 9.28 3.13 -12.93
CA PHE A 54 9.64 2.05 -12.01
C PHE A 54 11.01 2.32 -11.40
N TYR A 55 11.40 1.52 -10.42
CA TYR A 55 12.59 1.76 -9.61
C TYR A 55 13.43 0.51 -9.46
N THR A 56 14.74 0.69 -9.39
CA THR A 56 15.68 -0.36 -8.96
C THR A 56 16.40 0.10 -7.69
N LEU A 57 16.45 -0.79 -6.70
CA LEU A 57 17.18 -0.59 -5.46
C LEU A 57 18.47 -1.41 -5.50
N PHE A 58 19.56 -0.76 -5.13
CA PHE A 58 20.88 -1.34 -4.94
C PHE A 58 21.26 -1.18 -3.47
N GLY A 59 21.29 -2.28 -2.73
CA GLY A 59 21.65 -2.30 -1.31
C GLY A 59 23.05 -2.88 -1.06
N HIS A 60 23.54 -2.72 0.16
CA HIS A 60 24.84 -3.18 0.66
C HIS A 60 26.04 -2.57 -0.07
N LEU A 61 25.86 -1.32 -0.51
CA LEU A 61 26.88 -0.56 -1.20
C LEU A 61 27.89 0.04 -0.23
N ASN A 62 29.09 0.37 -0.75
CA ASN A 62 30.10 1.09 0.02
C ASN A 62 29.69 2.56 0.21
N PRO A 63 29.42 3.04 1.44
CA PRO A 63 28.98 4.39 1.70
C PRO A 63 30.01 5.47 1.29
N GLU A 64 31.29 5.20 1.40
CA GLU A 64 32.34 6.16 1.01
C GLU A 64 32.29 6.45 -0.50
N PHE A 65 31.91 5.47 -1.29
CA PHE A 65 31.75 5.65 -2.72
C PHE A 65 30.50 6.46 -3.07
N MET A 66 29.47 6.35 -2.24
CA MET A 66 28.19 7.04 -2.42
C MET A 66 28.27 8.55 -2.20
N GLU A 67 29.26 9.06 -1.45
CA GLU A 67 29.45 10.51 -1.25
C GLU A 67 29.55 11.29 -2.57
N ARG A 68 29.89 10.60 -3.67
CA ARG A 68 30.01 11.17 -5.01
C ARG A 68 28.71 11.19 -5.80
N ILE A 69 27.66 10.55 -5.28
CA ILE A 69 26.38 10.36 -5.95
C ILE A 69 25.33 11.22 -5.25
N LYS A 70 24.59 12.00 -6.02
CA LYS A 70 23.57 12.91 -5.51
C LYS A 70 22.20 12.55 -6.09
N VAL A 71 21.17 12.78 -5.30
CA VAL A 71 19.78 12.71 -5.79
C VAL A 71 19.64 13.65 -6.99
N GLY A 72 19.09 13.12 -8.07
CA GLY A 72 18.94 13.81 -9.34
C GLY A 72 20.00 13.49 -10.40
N ASP A 73 21.14 12.89 -10.02
CA ASP A 73 22.18 12.47 -10.97
C ASP A 73 21.62 11.45 -11.97
N ILE A 74 22.09 11.53 -13.21
CA ILE A 74 21.73 10.57 -14.27
C ILE A 74 22.83 9.50 -14.34
N ILE A 75 22.41 8.25 -14.30
CA ILE A 75 23.26 7.07 -14.43
C ILE A 75 22.86 6.35 -15.72
N GLU A 76 23.76 6.31 -16.69
CA GLU A 76 23.52 5.60 -17.96
C GLU A 76 23.70 4.08 -17.79
N ALA A 77 22.99 3.31 -18.60
CA ALA A 77 23.12 1.85 -18.65
C ALA A 77 24.56 1.41 -18.88
N GLY A 78 25.00 0.40 -18.14
CA GLY A 78 26.38 -0.10 -18.17
C GLY A 78 27.39 0.76 -17.43
N THR A 79 27.02 1.93 -16.92
CA THR A 79 27.92 2.81 -16.17
C THR A 79 28.24 2.23 -14.79
N PHE A 80 29.52 2.19 -14.46
CA PHE A 80 29.99 1.95 -13.11
C PHE A 80 29.64 3.15 -12.23
N PHE A 81 28.86 2.93 -11.16
CA PHE A 81 28.43 4.01 -10.28
C PHE A 81 28.73 3.77 -8.80
N CYS A 82 28.92 2.52 -8.37
CA CYS A 82 29.23 2.23 -6.97
C CYS A 82 29.97 0.88 -6.82
N GLN A 83 30.33 0.53 -5.58
CA GLN A 83 30.99 -0.72 -5.21
C GLN A 83 30.25 -1.39 -4.04
N LEU A 84 30.44 -2.70 -3.89
CA LEU A 84 29.96 -3.44 -2.73
C LEU A 84 30.72 -3.02 -1.46
N GLY A 85 30.00 -2.84 -0.36
CA GLY A 85 30.53 -2.63 0.97
C GLY A 85 31.04 -3.93 1.61
N ASP A 86 31.86 -3.79 2.63
CA ASP A 86 32.25 -4.90 3.50
C ASP A 86 31.22 -5.11 4.63
N GLU A 87 31.42 -6.15 5.45
CA GLU A 87 30.53 -6.49 6.57
C GLU A 87 30.35 -5.37 7.60
N LYS A 88 31.32 -4.48 7.74
CA LYS A 88 31.24 -3.35 8.69
C LYS A 88 30.40 -2.20 8.15
N MET A 89 30.26 -2.12 6.83
CA MET A 89 29.58 -1.04 6.12
C MET A 89 28.15 -1.41 5.69
N ASN A 90 27.83 -2.71 5.62
CA ASN A 90 26.61 -3.24 5.00
C ASN A 90 25.61 -3.88 5.97
N GLY A 91 25.68 -3.52 7.24
CA GLY A 91 24.75 -4.04 8.26
C GLY A 91 25.17 -5.40 8.86
N GLY A 92 26.39 -5.88 8.60
CA GLY A 92 26.91 -7.14 9.12
C GLY A 92 26.66 -8.35 8.21
N TRP A 93 26.29 -8.12 6.96
CA TRP A 93 26.06 -9.17 5.98
C TRP A 93 27.34 -9.59 5.25
N ALA A 94 27.41 -10.84 4.82
CA ALA A 94 28.41 -11.24 3.84
C ALA A 94 28.31 -10.35 2.59
N PRO A 95 29.45 -9.94 1.96
CA PRO A 95 29.40 -9.02 0.83
C PRO A 95 28.54 -9.54 -0.32
N HIS A 96 27.52 -8.78 -0.69
CA HIS A 96 26.62 -9.08 -1.81
C HIS A 96 25.91 -7.79 -2.28
N LEU A 97 25.34 -7.83 -3.44
CA LEU A 97 24.40 -6.82 -3.93
C LEU A 97 22.99 -7.30 -3.67
N HIS A 98 22.24 -6.56 -2.88
CA HIS A 98 20.78 -6.69 -2.83
C HIS A 98 20.20 -5.89 -3.99
N PHE A 99 19.66 -6.58 -4.99
CA PHE A 99 19.06 -5.95 -6.16
C PHE A 99 17.56 -6.18 -6.20
N GLN A 100 16.80 -5.12 -6.06
CA GLN A 100 15.33 -5.17 -5.98
C GLN A 100 14.71 -4.29 -7.06
N LEU A 101 13.60 -4.77 -7.64
CA LEU A 101 12.77 -4.03 -8.56
C LEU A 101 11.51 -3.58 -7.83
N ALA A 102 11.05 -2.36 -8.08
CA ALA A 102 9.78 -1.89 -7.56
C ALA A 102 9.05 -1.01 -8.57
N LEU A 103 7.74 -1.16 -8.60
CA LEU A 103 6.87 -0.39 -9.48
C LEU A 103 6.46 0.95 -8.88
N MET A 104 6.86 1.23 -7.62
CA MET A 104 6.56 2.48 -6.94
C MET A 104 7.41 2.65 -5.68
N THR A 105 7.64 3.91 -5.29
CA THR A 105 8.28 4.28 -4.01
C THR A 105 7.34 4.98 -3.06
N GLU A 106 6.22 5.47 -3.55
CA GLU A 106 5.36 6.38 -2.80
C GLU A 106 4.85 5.77 -1.48
N GLY A 107 5.17 6.45 -0.40
CA GLY A 107 4.82 6.03 0.96
C GLY A 107 5.77 5.06 1.63
N ILE A 108 6.87 4.68 0.98
CA ILE A 108 7.94 3.83 1.52
C ILE A 108 9.33 4.48 1.41
N GLU A 109 9.39 5.78 1.15
CA GLU A 109 10.62 6.54 0.95
C GLU A 109 11.59 6.44 2.13
N ALA A 110 11.05 6.29 3.35
CA ALA A 110 11.84 6.23 4.57
C ALA A 110 12.15 4.78 5.04
N ASP A 111 11.51 3.77 4.50
CA ASP A 111 11.66 2.37 4.93
C ASP A 111 11.35 1.41 3.76
N TRP A 112 12.21 1.43 2.75
CA TRP A 112 12.07 0.51 1.64
C TRP A 112 12.38 -0.92 2.08
N PRO A 113 11.38 -1.82 2.16
CA PRO A 113 11.60 -3.15 2.72
C PRO A 113 12.30 -4.08 1.74
N GLY A 114 13.40 -4.69 2.18
CA GLY A 114 14.08 -5.79 1.46
C GLY A 114 13.43 -7.15 1.72
N VAL A 115 12.55 -7.22 2.72
CA VAL A 115 11.84 -8.45 3.12
C VAL A 115 10.36 -8.17 3.37
N GLY A 116 9.49 -9.05 2.88
CA GLY A 116 8.05 -8.99 3.04
C GLY A 116 7.50 -9.96 4.08
N ASP A 117 6.28 -9.73 4.50
CA ASP A 117 5.53 -10.68 5.32
C ASP A 117 4.98 -11.80 4.42
N PRO A 118 5.18 -13.09 4.78
CA PRO A 118 4.67 -14.22 4.01
C PRO A 118 3.16 -14.17 3.76
N ASP A 119 2.39 -13.63 4.71
CA ASP A 119 0.93 -13.53 4.61
C ASP A 119 0.49 -12.44 3.63
N GLU A 120 1.41 -11.55 3.24
CA GLU A 120 1.17 -10.43 2.30
C GLU A 120 1.92 -10.61 0.96
N MET A 121 2.45 -11.78 0.66
CA MET A 121 3.30 -11.99 -0.53
C MET A 121 2.62 -11.66 -1.85
N TYR A 122 1.31 -11.87 -1.94
CA TYR A 122 0.55 -11.48 -3.13
C TYR A 122 0.60 -9.96 -3.39
N LEU A 123 0.69 -9.14 -2.34
CA LEU A 123 0.86 -7.68 -2.44
C LEU A 123 2.29 -7.33 -2.84
N TRP A 124 3.26 -7.96 -2.16
CA TRP A 124 4.67 -7.67 -2.39
C TRP A 124 5.11 -8.06 -3.80
N HIS A 125 4.64 -9.18 -4.33
CA HIS A 125 4.91 -9.56 -5.72
C HIS A 125 4.33 -8.56 -6.73
N GLY A 126 3.22 -7.89 -6.39
CA GLY A 126 2.66 -6.83 -7.22
C GLY A 126 3.45 -5.53 -7.19
N ILE A 127 4.12 -5.23 -6.08
CA ILE A 127 4.88 -3.98 -5.89
C ILE A 127 6.36 -4.18 -6.24
N CYS A 128 6.92 -5.32 -5.84
CA CYS A 128 8.32 -5.71 -6.05
C CYS A 128 8.34 -6.97 -6.93
N PRO A 129 8.16 -6.84 -8.25
CA PRO A 129 8.24 -7.98 -9.15
C PRO A 129 9.67 -8.56 -9.18
N ASN A 130 9.77 -9.82 -9.58
CA ASN A 130 11.04 -10.52 -9.62
C ASN A 130 12.03 -9.81 -10.57
N PRO A 131 13.20 -9.34 -10.10
CA PRO A 131 14.18 -8.64 -10.93
C PRO A 131 14.98 -9.56 -11.86
N ALA A 132 14.77 -10.86 -11.79
CA ALA A 132 15.55 -11.86 -12.55
C ALA A 132 15.51 -11.63 -14.07
N ALA A 133 14.41 -11.08 -14.60
CA ALA A 133 14.30 -10.73 -16.02
C ALA A 133 15.32 -9.66 -16.45
N LEU A 134 15.56 -8.64 -15.62
CA LEU A 134 16.57 -7.59 -15.88
C LEU A 134 18.01 -8.12 -15.79
N LEU A 135 18.19 -9.20 -15.06
CA LEU A 135 19.50 -9.83 -14.83
C LEU A 135 19.77 -10.98 -15.80
N ASN A 136 18.87 -11.19 -16.77
CA ASN A 136 18.95 -12.31 -17.73
C ASN A 136 19.13 -13.68 -17.05
N LEU A 137 18.43 -13.89 -15.94
CA LEU A 137 18.44 -15.15 -15.18
C LEU A 137 17.48 -16.17 -15.83
N PRO A 138 17.64 -17.48 -15.53
CA PRO A 138 16.81 -18.53 -16.10
C PRO A 138 15.31 -18.32 -15.88
N ASP A 139 14.46 -18.71 -16.84
CA ASP A 139 12.99 -18.54 -16.80
C ASP A 139 12.34 -18.97 -15.49
N LYS A 140 12.81 -20.07 -14.88
CA LYS A 140 12.33 -20.53 -13.57
C LYS A 140 12.49 -19.50 -12.44
N MET A 141 13.37 -18.52 -12.62
CA MET A 141 13.63 -17.43 -11.68
C MET A 141 12.91 -16.13 -12.09
N THR A 142 12.38 -16.08 -13.32
CA THR A 142 11.72 -14.88 -13.87
C THR A 142 10.20 -14.94 -13.78
N HIS A 143 9.65 -16.10 -13.38
CA HIS A 143 8.21 -16.29 -13.34
C HIS A 143 7.57 -15.47 -12.22
N TYR A 144 6.66 -14.58 -12.61
CA TYR A 144 5.75 -13.87 -11.71
C TYR A 144 4.30 -14.22 -12.05
N SER A 145 3.56 -14.68 -11.07
CA SER A 145 2.15 -15.03 -11.22
C SER A 145 1.31 -14.22 -10.23
N PRO A 146 0.75 -13.09 -10.64
CA PRO A 146 -0.17 -12.33 -9.80
C PRO A 146 -1.47 -13.12 -9.58
N THR A 147 -2.26 -12.68 -8.61
CA THR A 147 -3.62 -13.21 -8.42
C THR A 147 -4.40 -13.18 -9.74
N ASN A 148 -5.04 -14.29 -10.06
CA ASN A 148 -5.71 -14.46 -11.36
C ASN A 148 -7.01 -13.66 -11.41
N LYS A 149 -6.97 -12.48 -12.02
CA LYS A 149 -8.10 -11.57 -12.18
C LYS A 149 -9.30 -12.23 -12.90
N LYS A 150 -9.05 -13.04 -13.92
CA LYS A 150 -10.13 -13.72 -14.68
C LYS A 150 -10.85 -14.73 -13.79
N GLU A 151 -10.10 -15.46 -13.00
CA GLU A 151 -10.65 -16.43 -12.03
C GLU A 151 -11.45 -15.71 -10.94
N THR A 152 -10.89 -14.68 -10.33
CA THR A 152 -11.59 -13.85 -9.33
C THR A 152 -12.90 -13.27 -9.88
N LEU A 153 -12.91 -12.83 -11.14
CA LEU A 153 -14.12 -12.32 -11.79
C LEU A 153 -15.15 -13.43 -12.04
N ARG A 154 -14.70 -14.65 -12.42
CA ARG A 154 -15.56 -15.83 -12.58
C ARG A 154 -16.22 -16.19 -11.26
N GLU A 155 -15.42 -16.32 -10.19
CA GLU A 155 -15.91 -16.64 -8.85
C GLU A 155 -16.86 -15.57 -8.31
N ARG A 156 -16.56 -14.28 -8.54
CA ARG A 156 -17.49 -13.22 -8.19
C ARG A 156 -18.84 -13.36 -8.85
N ARG A 157 -18.90 -13.76 -10.13
CA ARG A 157 -20.17 -13.99 -10.84
C ARG A 157 -20.92 -15.23 -10.34
N GLU A 158 -20.19 -16.21 -9.84
CA GLU A 158 -20.75 -17.46 -9.30
C GLU A 158 -21.34 -17.28 -7.90
N TYR A 159 -20.61 -16.56 -7.02
CA TYR A 159 -20.95 -16.49 -5.60
C TYR A 159 -21.64 -15.20 -5.14
N PHE A 160 -21.62 -14.16 -5.95
CA PHE A 160 -22.31 -12.91 -5.62
C PHE A 160 -23.63 -12.78 -6.38
N GLY A 161 -24.55 -11.97 -5.85
CA GLY A 161 -25.82 -11.68 -6.54
C GLY A 161 -25.56 -11.09 -7.93
N GLN A 162 -26.25 -11.60 -8.94
CA GLN A 162 -26.04 -11.21 -10.35
C GLN A 162 -26.35 -9.73 -10.63
N ASN A 163 -27.12 -9.08 -9.77
CA ASN A 163 -27.42 -7.65 -9.82
C ASN A 163 -26.26 -6.76 -9.29
N LEU A 164 -25.23 -7.36 -8.68
CA LEU A 164 -24.03 -6.64 -8.23
C LEU A 164 -23.02 -6.51 -9.37
N SER A 165 -23.28 -5.57 -10.29
CA SER A 165 -22.37 -5.27 -11.39
C SER A 165 -21.07 -4.66 -10.91
N THR A 166 -20.01 -4.82 -11.69
CA THR A 166 -18.79 -4.02 -11.58
C THR A 166 -19.01 -2.68 -12.31
N THR A 167 -18.37 -1.61 -11.84
CA THR A 167 -18.54 -0.27 -12.43
C THR A 167 -18.03 -0.20 -13.88
N TYR A 168 -17.06 -1.03 -14.24
CA TYR A 168 -16.42 -1.04 -15.55
C TYR A 168 -16.58 -2.39 -16.24
N GLU A 169 -16.66 -2.39 -17.58
CA GLU A 169 -16.68 -3.63 -18.38
C GLU A 169 -15.42 -4.47 -18.15
N ASN A 170 -14.26 -3.83 -18.07
CA ASN A 170 -13.01 -4.45 -17.64
C ASN A 170 -12.62 -3.93 -16.25
N PRO A 171 -13.14 -4.55 -15.18
CA PRO A 171 -12.93 -4.05 -13.84
C PRO A 171 -11.46 -4.15 -13.41
N VAL A 172 -10.96 -3.13 -12.73
CA VAL A 172 -9.65 -3.18 -12.09
C VAL A 172 -9.73 -4.08 -10.86
N MET A 173 -8.74 -4.96 -10.69
CA MET A 173 -8.60 -5.76 -9.47
C MET A 173 -7.63 -5.06 -8.53
N LEU A 174 -8.17 -4.35 -7.55
CA LEU A 174 -7.39 -3.62 -6.56
C LEU A 174 -7.04 -4.54 -5.40
N VAL A 175 -5.75 -4.67 -5.11
CA VAL A 175 -5.23 -5.58 -4.08
C VAL A 175 -4.61 -4.85 -2.89
N ARG A 176 -4.31 -3.55 -3.04
CA ARG A 176 -3.72 -2.73 -1.98
C ARG A 176 -4.16 -1.28 -2.10
N GLY A 177 -4.10 -0.55 -0.98
CA GLY A 177 -4.19 0.90 -0.95
C GLY A 177 -3.12 1.51 -0.04
N TRP A 178 -2.63 2.71 -0.38
CA TRP A 178 -1.72 3.49 0.46
C TRP A 178 -1.97 4.99 0.24
N LYS A 179 -2.19 5.73 1.32
CA LYS A 179 -2.54 7.16 1.24
C LYS A 179 -3.70 7.39 0.27
N HIS A 180 -3.46 8.11 -0.82
CA HIS A 180 -4.44 8.44 -1.86
C HIS A 180 -4.30 7.57 -3.12
N HIS A 181 -3.53 6.48 -3.06
CA HIS A 181 -3.38 5.54 -4.16
C HIS A 181 -3.94 4.16 -3.84
N MET A 182 -4.43 3.49 -4.87
CA MET A 182 -4.78 2.08 -4.90
C MET A 182 -3.91 1.37 -5.92
N PHE A 183 -3.69 0.06 -5.75
CA PHE A 183 -2.80 -0.72 -6.60
C PHE A 183 -3.49 -1.98 -7.09
N ASP A 184 -3.31 -2.28 -8.37
CA ASP A 184 -3.80 -3.52 -8.96
C ASP A 184 -2.88 -4.73 -8.67
N GLU A 185 -3.27 -5.87 -9.22
CA GLU A 185 -2.53 -7.14 -9.10
C GLU A 185 -1.11 -7.10 -9.68
N TRP A 186 -0.79 -6.09 -10.49
CA TRP A 186 0.54 -5.88 -11.06
C TRP A 186 1.32 -4.77 -10.33
N GLY A 187 0.73 -4.16 -9.29
CA GLY A 187 1.31 -3.04 -8.56
C GLY A 187 1.20 -1.69 -9.26
N ARG A 188 0.40 -1.55 -10.31
CA ARG A 188 0.17 -0.27 -10.97
C ARG A 188 -0.61 0.66 -10.07
N PRO A 189 -0.16 1.90 -9.87
CA PRO A 189 -0.84 2.87 -9.02
C PRO A 189 -2.03 3.51 -9.74
N TYR A 190 -3.10 3.71 -9.00
CA TYR A 190 -4.29 4.48 -9.39
C TYR A 190 -4.56 5.55 -8.35
N LEU A 191 -4.66 6.80 -8.77
CA LEU A 191 -5.08 7.88 -7.88
C LEU A 191 -6.54 7.66 -7.47
N ASP A 192 -6.78 7.55 -6.17
CA ASP A 192 -8.13 7.44 -5.63
C ASP A 192 -8.78 8.82 -5.48
N ALA A 193 -9.47 9.25 -6.53
CA ALA A 193 -10.26 10.47 -6.53
C ALA A 193 -11.78 10.20 -6.39
N TYR A 194 -12.16 8.96 -6.04
CA TYR A 194 -13.55 8.53 -6.03
C TYR A 194 -14.02 8.01 -4.67
N ASN A 195 -13.22 7.20 -3.97
CA ASN A 195 -13.66 6.57 -2.73
C ASN A 195 -13.71 7.57 -1.57
N ASN A 196 -14.89 7.71 -0.98
CA ASN A 196 -15.13 8.61 0.15
C ASN A 196 -15.02 7.94 1.53
N VAL A 197 -14.83 6.63 1.58
CA VAL A 197 -14.73 5.88 2.84
C VAL A 197 -13.40 6.12 3.56
N PRO A 198 -12.23 6.03 2.91
CA PRO A 198 -10.95 6.27 3.57
C PRO A 198 -10.60 7.76 3.64
N HIS A 199 -11.34 8.56 4.44
CA HIS A 199 -11.17 10.01 4.54
C HIS A 199 -9.73 10.47 4.85
N VAL A 200 -8.92 9.64 5.47
CA VAL A 200 -7.51 9.92 5.80
C VAL A 200 -6.55 9.14 4.90
N GLY A 201 -7.08 8.57 3.82
CA GLY A 201 -6.34 7.71 2.91
C GLY A 201 -6.30 6.25 3.34
N HIS A 202 -5.89 5.40 2.39
CA HIS A 202 -5.74 3.97 2.58
C HIS A 202 -4.59 3.63 3.52
N ALA A 203 -4.72 2.53 4.26
CA ALA A 203 -3.69 1.95 5.12
C ALA A 203 -3.01 2.95 6.08
N HIS A 204 -3.77 3.93 6.60
CA HIS A 204 -3.20 4.97 7.46
C HIS A 204 -2.55 4.35 8.73
N PRO A 205 -1.24 4.52 8.96
CA PRO A 205 -0.49 3.74 9.96
C PRO A 205 -1.02 3.91 11.40
N ARG A 206 -1.47 5.12 11.74
CA ARG A 206 -2.03 5.40 13.07
C ARG A 206 -3.37 4.68 13.29
N ILE A 207 -4.22 4.62 12.25
CA ILE A 207 -5.51 3.91 12.33
C ILE A 207 -5.25 2.41 12.43
N GLN A 208 -4.41 1.87 11.56
CA GLN A 208 -4.03 0.45 11.58
C GLN A 208 -3.55 0.04 12.97
N ARG A 209 -2.61 0.79 13.57
CA ARG A 209 -2.09 0.50 14.91
C ARG A 209 -3.19 0.52 15.98
N ILE A 210 -4.08 1.53 15.93
CA ILE A 210 -5.17 1.66 16.94
C ILE A 210 -6.16 0.50 16.81
N VAL A 211 -6.56 0.18 15.57
CA VAL A 211 -7.49 -0.93 15.28
C VAL A 211 -6.89 -2.26 15.71
N THR A 212 -5.65 -2.56 15.34
CA THR A 212 -4.94 -3.79 15.74
C THR A 212 -4.87 -3.92 17.27
N ASN A 213 -4.49 -2.84 17.96
CA ASN A 213 -4.44 -2.83 19.41
C ASN A 213 -5.82 -3.04 20.05
N GLN A 214 -6.87 -2.46 19.48
CA GLN A 214 -8.22 -2.59 20.02
C GLN A 214 -8.79 -3.99 19.81
N ILE A 215 -8.61 -4.57 18.63
CA ILE A 215 -9.05 -5.95 18.33
C ILE A 215 -8.31 -6.95 19.22
N GLY A 216 -7.03 -6.74 19.49
CA GLY A 216 -6.24 -7.57 20.41
C GLY A 216 -6.66 -7.48 21.88
N ARG A 217 -7.48 -6.48 22.24
CA ARG A 217 -7.99 -6.32 23.62
C ARG A 217 -9.41 -6.82 23.78
N ILE A 218 -10.31 -6.28 23.00
CA ILE A 218 -11.74 -6.63 23.04
C ILE A 218 -12.45 -6.19 21.76
N ASN A 219 -13.29 -7.07 21.24
CA ASN A 219 -14.29 -6.78 20.22
C ASN A 219 -15.64 -7.34 20.72
N THR A 220 -16.56 -6.45 21.07
CA THR A 220 -17.87 -6.82 21.62
C THR A 220 -18.96 -5.83 21.19
N ASN A 221 -20.19 -6.11 21.59
CA ASN A 221 -21.34 -5.26 21.25
C ASN A 221 -21.57 -4.14 22.31
N THR A 222 -22.53 -3.27 22.01
CA THR A 222 -22.88 -2.06 22.78
C THR A 222 -23.55 -2.33 24.11
N ARG A 223 -23.84 -3.59 24.49
CA ARG A 223 -24.44 -3.94 25.78
C ARG A 223 -23.51 -3.68 26.96
N TYR A 224 -22.20 -3.59 26.71
CA TYR A 224 -21.21 -3.35 27.74
C TYR A 224 -20.68 -1.93 27.68
N LEU A 225 -20.39 -1.34 28.82
CA LEU A 225 -19.81 -0.01 28.89
C LEU A 225 -18.36 -0.04 28.41
N HIS A 226 -18.02 0.89 27.55
CA HIS A 226 -16.64 1.11 27.12
C HIS A 226 -16.32 2.60 27.03
N PRO A 227 -15.25 3.10 27.66
CA PRO A 227 -14.97 4.54 27.76
C PRO A 227 -14.71 5.19 26.37
N ALA A 228 -14.18 4.46 25.41
CA ALA A 228 -13.91 4.99 24.08
C ALA A 228 -15.19 5.37 23.33
N GLN A 229 -16.30 4.64 23.52
CA GLN A 229 -17.59 4.94 22.90
C GLN A 229 -18.11 6.33 23.35
N THR A 230 -18.11 6.55 24.65
CA THR A 230 -18.57 7.83 25.24
C THR A 230 -17.64 8.97 24.88
N ALA A 231 -16.33 8.75 24.89
CA ALA A 231 -15.35 9.77 24.48
C ALA A 231 -15.53 10.14 23.00
N PHE A 232 -15.79 9.17 22.12
CA PHE A 232 -16.04 9.41 20.70
C PHE A 232 -17.34 10.17 20.48
N ALA A 233 -18.44 9.77 21.16
CA ALA A 233 -19.72 10.49 21.12
C ALA A 233 -19.55 11.97 21.51
N LYS A 234 -18.91 12.23 22.67
CA LYS A 234 -18.64 13.61 23.12
C LYS A 234 -17.85 14.41 22.08
N LYS A 235 -16.85 13.80 21.46
CA LYS A 235 -16.00 14.46 20.47
C LYS A 235 -16.79 14.81 19.19
N ILE A 236 -17.66 13.92 18.72
CA ILE A 236 -18.54 14.21 17.57
C ILE A 236 -19.50 15.34 17.91
N LEU A 237 -20.25 15.22 19.00
CA LEU A 237 -21.25 16.20 19.41
C LEU A 237 -20.64 17.60 19.63
N SER A 238 -19.41 17.69 20.12
CA SER A 238 -18.71 18.98 20.27
C SER A 238 -18.42 19.72 18.97
N LYS A 239 -18.59 19.06 17.81
CA LYS A 239 -18.43 19.66 16.46
C LYS A 239 -19.75 20.03 15.81
N LEU A 240 -20.86 19.71 16.45
CA LEU A 240 -22.20 19.95 15.95
C LEU A 240 -22.86 21.13 16.70
N PRO A 241 -23.92 21.73 16.14
CA PRO A 241 -24.73 22.74 16.86
C PRO A 241 -25.23 22.20 18.21
N SER A 242 -25.27 23.03 19.24
CA SER A 242 -25.59 22.62 20.62
C SER A 242 -26.96 21.95 20.81
N LYS A 243 -27.88 22.14 19.85
CA LYS A 243 -29.18 21.46 19.85
C LYS A 243 -29.10 19.96 19.47
N LEU A 244 -27.96 19.52 18.90
CA LEU A 244 -27.68 18.13 18.55
C LEU A 244 -26.80 17.53 19.66
N ASP A 245 -27.41 17.05 20.72
CA ASP A 245 -26.75 16.59 21.94
C ASP A 245 -26.74 15.07 22.12
N THR A 246 -27.36 14.36 21.18
CA THR A 246 -27.48 12.89 21.21
C THR A 246 -27.05 12.30 19.87
N CYS A 247 -26.34 11.15 19.89
CA CYS A 247 -25.97 10.43 18.68
C CYS A 247 -26.24 8.93 18.79
N PHE A 248 -26.50 8.31 17.66
CA PHE A 248 -26.62 6.86 17.49
C PHE A 248 -25.52 6.36 16.59
N PHE A 249 -24.85 5.29 16.99
CA PHE A 249 -23.86 4.61 16.16
C PHE A 249 -24.49 3.39 15.51
N VAL A 250 -24.33 3.27 14.21
CA VAL A 250 -24.83 2.19 13.35
C VAL A 250 -23.72 1.69 12.45
N ASN A 251 -23.92 0.60 11.73
CA ASN A 251 -22.87 -0.06 10.95
C ASN A 251 -22.76 0.43 9.49
N SER A 252 -23.73 1.17 9.01
CA SER A 252 -23.76 1.66 7.62
C SER A 252 -24.57 2.94 7.45
N GLY A 253 -24.34 3.65 6.35
CA GLY A 253 -25.17 4.78 5.95
C GLY A 253 -26.64 4.39 5.70
N SER A 254 -26.89 3.18 5.19
CA SER A 254 -28.25 2.66 5.03
C SER A 254 -28.98 2.53 6.36
N GLU A 255 -28.32 1.95 7.38
CA GLU A 255 -28.88 1.87 8.73
C GLU A 255 -29.10 3.26 9.36
N ALA A 256 -28.19 4.20 9.12
CA ALA A 256 -28.32 5.56 9.63
C ALA A 256 -29.55 6.27 9.02
N ASN A 257 -29.74 6.17 7.72
CA ASN A 257 -30.89 6.75 7.04
C ASN A 257 -32.19 6.06 7.46
N GLU A 258 -32.23 4.74 7.56
CA GLU A 258 -33.38 4.00 8.03
C GLU A 258 -33.78 4.42 9.47
N LEU A 259 -32.79 4.53 10.37
CA LEU A 259 -33.05 4.99 11.73
C LEU A 259 -33.57 6.43 11.75
N ALA A 260 -33.00 7.33 10.93
CA ALA A 260 -33.44 8.72 10.82
C ALA A 260 -34.91 8.79 10.34
N LEU A 261 -35.28 8.05 9.30
CA LEU A 261 -36.65 7.96 8.80
C LEU A 261 -37.63 7.49 9.88
N ARG A 262 -37.26 6.45 10.62
CA ARG A 262 -38.07 5.93 11.71
C ARG A 262 -38.27 6.96 12.84
N LEU A 263 -37.22 7.66 13.23
CA LEU A 263 -37.27 8.72 14.24
C LEU A 263 -38.18 9.87 13.81
N VAL A 264 -38.04 10.32 12.54
CA VAL A 264 -38.88 11.39 11.99
C VAL A 264 -40.34 10.99 11.94
N ARG A 265 -40.67 9.79 11.44
CA ARG A 265 -42.05 9.28 11.41
C ARG A 265 -42.65 9.16 12.82
N ALA A 266 -41.89 8.67 13.78
CA ALA A 266 -42.35 8.53 15.16
C ALA A 266 -42.60 9.91 15.81
N HIS A 267 -41.77 10.91 15.51
CA HIS A 267 -41.90 12.26 16.07
C HIS A 267 -43.00 13.07 15.42
N THR A 268 -43.07 13.06 14.08
CA THR A 268 -44.02 13.91 13.32
C THR A 268 -45.37 13.27 13.09
N ARG A 269 -45.43 11.96 13.17
CA ARG A 269 -46.60 11.15 12.75
C ARG A 269 -46.93 11.28 11.25
N LEU A 270 -46.00 11.75 10.42
CA LEU A 270 -46.15 11.92 8.98
C LEU A 270 -45.28 10.89 8.23
N ASN A 271 -45.73 10.53 6.99
CA ASN A 271 -45.04 9.55 6.15
C ASN A 271 -44.41 10.12 4.87
N GLY A 272 -44.71 11.40 4.54
CA GLY A 272 -44.21 12.05 3.33
C GLY A 272 -42.76 12.51 3.48
N PHE A 273 -41.94 12.31 2.45
CA PHE A 273 -40.59 12.75 2.36
C PHE A 273 -40.33 13.51 1.04
N VAL A 274 -39.40 14.44 1.07
CA VAL A 274 -38.84 15.08 -0.12
C VAL A 274 -37.40 14.64 -0.23
N THR A 275 -37.02 14.10 -1.38
CA THR A 275 -35.66 13.64 -1.68
C THR A 275 -35.12 14.34 -2.92
N LEU A 276 -33.78 14.34 -3.08
CA LEU A 276 -33.14 14.80 -4.30
C LEU A 276 -33.23 13.72 -5.37
N ASP A 277 -33.43 14.13 -6.63
CA ASP A 277 -33.35 13.25 -7.76
C ASP A 277 -31.94 12.65 -7.87
N HIS A 278 -31.83 11.37 -8.22
CA HIS A 278 -30.57 10.61 -8.27
C HIS A 278 -29.81 10.53 -6.94
N GLY A 279 -30.40 10.89 -5.82
CA GLY A 279 -29.79 10.73 -4.50
C GLY A 279 -29.72 9.25 -4.08
N TYR A 280 -28.55 8.81 -3.58
CA TYR A 280 -28.38 7.49 -2.98
C TYR A 280 -28.51 7.60 -1.45
N TYR A 281 -29.53 6.95 -0.91
CA TYR A 281 -29.85 7.00 0.52
C TYR A 281 -29.71 5.65 1.23
N GLY A 282 -29.18 4.64 0.57
CA GLY A 282 -29.02 3.29 1.11
C GLY A 282 -29.81 2.23 0.34
N ASN A 283 -29.74 0.99 0.82
CA ASN A 283 -30.34 -0.20 0.19
C ASN A 283 -31.54 -0.72 0.97
N THR A 284 -32.25 0.13 1.70
CA THR A 284 -33.43 -0.21 2.47
C THR A 284 -34.70 0.18 1.72
N THR A 285 -35.85 -0.40 2.13
CA THR A 285 -37.14 -0.12 1.55
C THR A 285 -37.95 0.94 2.31
N GLY A 286 -37.34 1.54 3.33
CA GLY A 286 -37.96 2.50 4.23
C GLY A 286 -38.19 3.90 3.69
#